data_4c0e0381a377658780073cef60da1039
#
_entry.id   4c0e0381a377658780073cef60da1039
#
_cell.length_a   1.000
_cell.length_b   1.000
_cell.length_c   1.000
_cell.angle_alpha   90.00
_cell.angle_beta   90.00
_cell.angle_gamma   90.00
#
_symmetry.space_group_name_H-M   'P 1'
#
loop_
_entity.id
_entity.type
_entity.pdbx_description
1 polymer ?
#
loop_
_entity_poly.entity_id
_entity_poly.type
_entity_poly.pdbx_seq_one_letter_code
_entity_poly.pdbx_strand_id
1 'polypeptide(L)'
;MRELYIVSTYYHALIACVKQFHADRKADILVTKYIPQYEYLAQKIQESGLFERVYTVGEIHEYAPKNRLDYIINFHRKNAECIGKQLGVSFRGYDEIYIFHDDTWFAHYLKCAKITYNLIEDALDSFKTISKTRFNYMLHKSGIKWWVKNTFRIGYVFCGYDRFTKSVEVNCIDGVEIKRLAGKKLIENPRKHMFEELSRSELETLSSIFLREIPGFNDRNSVLLLTQPLFEDGIVISEKVQISIFKKLAEKYADGYLLVIKPHPRDRVDYCPIFPQAIVINKDMPLEIIFLVKNCSFRSAVLLDTTTVREIRADNIIIEHLENIKLTLTQP
;
A
#
# COMPACT_ATOMS: atom_id res chain seq x y z
N MET A 1 19.77 11.93 15.31
CA MET A 1 18.46 11.23 15.28
C MET A 1 18.56 10.21 14.17
N ARG A 2 18.28 8.93 14.46
CA ARG A 2 18.25 7.85 13.46
C ARG A 2 16.80 7.50 13.16
N GLU A 3 16.47 7.41 11.90
CA GLU A 3 15.13 7.12 11.41
C GLU A 3 15.10 5.84 10.60
N LEU A 4 13.99 5.09 10.68
CA LEU A 4 13.78 3.84 9.95
C LEU A 4 12.41 3.86 9.29
N TYR A 5 12.36 3.63 7.98
CA TYR A 5 11.13 3.32 7.25
C TYR A 5 11.01 1.80 7.06
N ILE A 6 9.83 1.23 7.35
CA ILE A 6 9.51 -0.17 7.08
C ILE A 6 8.44 -0.21 6.00
N VAL A 7 8.78 -0.76 4.84
CA VAL A 7 7.93 -0.74 3.65
C VAL A 7 7.51 -2.14 3.22
N SER A 8 6.24 -2.28 2.81
CA SER A 8 5.61 -3.56 2.48
C SER A 8 4.90 -3.57 1.14
N THR A 9 4.87 -2.43 0.43
CA THR A 9 4.36 -2.29 -0.94
C THR A 9 5.27 -1.36 -1.73
N TYR A 10 5.18 -1.41 -3.06
CA TYR A 10 5.89 -0.46 -3.92
C TYR A 10 5.45 0.99 -3.65
N TYR A 11 4.17 1.19 -3.33
CA TYR A 11 3.66 2.51 -2.95
C TYR A 11 4.28 3.04 -1.65
N HIS A 12 4.43 2.19 -0.63
CA HIS A 12 5.12 2.57 0.61
C HIS A 12 6.57 2.97 0.36
N ALA A 13 7.26 2.22 -0.49
CA ALA A 13 8.64 2.54 -0.86
C ALA A 13 8.71 3.88 -1.60
N LEU A 14 7.75 4.14 -2.51
CA LEU A 14 7.65 5.42 -3.21
C LEU A 14 7.47 6.58 -2.24
N ILE A 15 6.50 6.48 -1.32
CA ILE A 15 6.24 7.53 -0.32
C ILE A 15 7.47 7.73 0.58
N ALA A 16 8.13 6.66 1.01
CA ALA A 16 9.36 6.75 1.81
C ALA A 16 10.49 7.47 1.04
N CYS A 17 10.67 7.18 -0.26
CA CYS A 17 11.64 7.87 -1.12
C CYS A 17 11.32 9.37 -1.25
N VAL A 18 10.06 9.72 -1.52
CA VAL A 18 9.63 11.12 -1.65
C VAL A 18 9.86 11.88 -0.35
N LYS A 19 9.52 11.29 0.80
CA LYS A 19 9.79 11.91 2.11
C LYS A 19 11.28 12.09 2.36
N GLN A 20 12.11 11.15 1.88
CA GLN A 20 13.55 11.21 2.09
C GLN A 20 14.22 12.32 1.30
N PHE A 21 13.70 12.74 0.14
CA PHE A 21 14.23 13.89 -0.59
C PHE A 21 14.14 15.19 0.21
N HIS A 22 13.09 15.34 1.01
CA HIS A 22 12.85 16.56 1.81
C HIS A 22 13.37 16.43 3.25
N ALA A 23 14.10 15.36 3.57
CA ALA A 23 14.64 15.15 4.90
C ALA A 23 16.05 15.74 5.04
N ASP A 24 16.35 16.36 6.18
CA ASP A 24 17.67 16.92 6.49
C ASP A 24 18.77 15.84 6.61
N ARG A 25 18.38 14.60 6.85
CA ARG A 25 19.29 13.47 7.08
C ARG A 25 18.79 12.22 6.38
N LYS A 26 19.74 11.36 5.99
CA LYS A 26 19.38 10.06 5.45
C LYS A 26 18.89 9.14 6.55
N ALA A 27 17.70 8.58 6.32
CA ALA A 27 17.13 7.50 7.13
C ALA A 27 17.65 6.14 6.65
N ASP A 28 17.41 5.12 7.45
CA ASP A 28 17.50 3.73 7.02
C ASP A 28 16.15 3.27 6.47
N ILE A 29 16.15 2.25 5.59
CA ILE A 29 14.92 1.64 5.07
C ILE A 29 14.99 0.12 5.17
N LEU A 30 13.88 -0.51 5.59
CA LEU A 30 13.69 -1.95 5.63
C LEU A 30 12.63 -2.36 4.61
N VAL A 31 13.05 -3.09 3.59
CA VAL A 31 12.17 -3.61 2.52
C VAL A 31 11.77 -5.03 2.86
N THR A 32 10.46 -5.27 3.03
CA THR A 32 9.94 -6.58 3.43
C THR A 32 9.60 -7.45 2.23
N LYS A 33 9.63 -8.77 2.42
CA LYS A 33 9.24 -9.77 1.40
C LYS A 33 7.78 -9.67 0.91
N TYR A 34 6.95 -8.85 1.55
CA TYR A 34 5.59 -8.60 1.05
C TYR A 34 5.60 -7.89 -0.31
N ILE A 35 6.70 -7.20 -0.64
CA ILE A 35 6.90 -6.60 -1.95
C ILE A 35 7.40 -7.69 -2.91
N PRO A 36 6.71 -7.98 -4.01
CA PRO A 36 7.25 -8.83 -5.06
C PRO A 36 8.64 -8.35 -5.49
N GLN A 37 9.59 -9.28 -5.64
CA GLN A 37 10.98 -8.96 -6.00
C GLN A 37 11.63 -7.89 -5.09
N TYR A 38 11.34 -7.95 -3.79
CA TYR A 38 11.81 -6.99 -2.78
C TYR A 38 13.33 -6.81 -2.77
N GLU A 39 14.10 -7.84 -3.07
CA GLU A 39 15.57 -7.77 -3.15
C GLU A 39 16.03 -6.87 -4.30
N TYR A 40 15.36 -6.96 -5.45
CA TYR A 40 15.66 -6.08 -6.59
C TYR A 40 15.31 -4.61 -6.26
N LEU A 41 14.15 -4.37 -5.65
CA LEU A 41 13.79 -3.03 -5.22
C LEU A 41 14.78 -2.47 -4.20
N ALA A 42 15.17 -3.27 -3.22
CA ALA A 42 16.17 -2.89 -2.22
C ALA A 42 17.52 -2.54 -2.86
N GLN A 43 17.96 -3.33 -3.84
CA GLN A 43 19.19 -3.03 -4.61
C GLN A 43 19.06 -1.68 -5.33
N LYS A 44 17.94 -1.41 -6.00
CA LYS A 44 17.73 -0.13 -6.70
C LYS A 44 17.71 1.06 -5.74
N ILE A 45 17.07 0.91 -4.59
CA ILE A 45 17.10 1.93 -3.53
C ILE A 45 18.53 2.13 -3.01
N GLN A 46 19.31 1.06 -2.81
CA GLN A 46 20.71 1.17 -2.39
C GLN A 46 21.58 1.87 -3.43
N GLU A 47 21.41 1.52 -4.71
CA GLU A 47 22.15 2.13 -5.84
C GLU A 47 21.86 3.64 -5.97
N SER A 48 20.65 4.08 -5.63
CA SER A 48 20.27 5.50 -5.65
C SER A 48 20.99 6.35 -4.60
N GLY A 49 21.51 5.74 -3.55
CA GLY A 49 22.17 6.43 -2.43
C GLY A 49 21.21 7.34 -1.61
N LEU A 50 19.88 7.19 -1.78
CA LEU A 50 18.89 8.04 -1.13
C LEU A 50 18.80 7.78 0.39
N PHE A 51 18.96 6.52 0.80
CA PHE A 51 18.96 6.12 2.21
C PHE A 51 20.39 5.82 2.70
N GLU A 52 20.61 5.93 4.01
CA GLU A 52 21.89 5.61 4.64
C GLU A 52 22.18 4.10 4.55
N ARG A 53 21.19 3.28 4.91
CA ARG A 53 21.28 1.82 4.83
C ARG A 53 19.96 1.25 4.31
N VAL A 54 20.08 0.23 3.48
CA VAL A 54 18.94 -0.53 2.99
C VAL A 54 19.02 -1.95 3.54
N TYR A 55 18.01 -2.33 4.27
CA TYR A 55 17.86 -3.68 4.81
C TYR A 55 16.77 -4.43 4.07
N THR A 56 16.93 -5.73 3.97
CA THR A 56 15.89 -6.64 3.50
C THR A 56 15.51 -7.60 4.60
N VAL A 57 14.25 -7.99 4.65
CA VAL A 57 13.80 -9.05 5.53
C VAL A 57 12.89 -10.01 4.77
N GLY A 58 13.26 -11.28 4.84
CA GLY A 58 12.53 -12.39 4.25
C GLY A 58 11.34 -12.83 5.10
N GLU A 59 11.14 -14.14 5.21
CA GLU A 59 10.10 -14.72 6.04
C GLU A 59 10.42 -14.57 7.52
N ILE A 60 9.48 -13.99 8.25
CA ILE A 60 9.55 -13.86 9.70
C ILE A 60 8.54 -14.81 10.32
N HIS A 61 9.01 -15.62 11.24
CA HIS A 61 8.17 -16.50 12.03
C HIS A 61 7.94 -15.90 13.41
N GLU A 62 6.67 -15.73 13.76
CA GLU A 62 6.27 -15.32 15.10
C GLU A 62 6.32 -16.51 16.06
N TYR A 63 6.45 -16.19 17.34
CA TYR A 63 6.40 -17.21 18.38
C TYR A 63 5.02 -17.89 18.40
N ALA A 64 5.00 -19.21 18.30
CA ALA A 64 3.79 -20.03 18.39
C ALA A 64 3.57 -20.49 19.86
N PRO A 65 2.58 -19.95 20.57
CA PRO A 65 2.29 -20.32 21.96
C PRO A 65 1.82 -21.78 22.05
N LYS A 66 2.28 -22.52 23.04
CA LYS A 66 1.91 -23.92 23.25
C LYS A 66 0.45 -24.09 23.72
N ASN A 67 -0.08 -23.12 24.43
CA ASN A 67 -1.44 -23.09 24.95
C ASN A 67 -1.85 -21.66 25.33
N ARG A 68 -3.11 -21.47 25.78
CA ARG A 68 -3.67 -20.16 26.15
C ARG A 68 -2.92 -19.49 27.31
N LEU A 69 -2.44 -20.26 28.27
CA LEU A 69 -1.69 -19.72 29.41
C LEU A 69 -0.30 -19.20 28.98
N ASP A 70 0.40 -19.96 28.14
CA ASP A 70 1.67 -19.57 27.56
C ASP A 70 1.51 -18.30 26.68
N TYR A 71 0.39 -18.19 25.93
CA TYR A 71 0.06 -16.98 25.21
C TYR A 71 -0.07 -15.75 26.14
N ILE A 72 -0.83 -15.89 27.24
CA ILE A 72 -1.07 -14.78 28.15
C ILE A 72 0.22 -14.34 28.86
N ILE A 73 1.03 -15.29 29.33
CA ILE A 73 2.20 -15.02 30.20
C ILE A 73 3.44 -14.68 29.38
N ASN A 74 3.73 -15.45 28.35
CA ASN A 74 5.04 -15.47 27.71
C ASN A 74 5.08 -14.84 26.32
N PHE A 75 3.92 -14.72 25.64
CA PHE A 75 3.87 -14.39 24.23
C PHE A 75 4.66 -13.12 23.89
N HIS A 76 4.42 -12.02 24.60
CA HIS A 76 5.06 -10.75 24.25
C HIS A 76 6.59 -10.82 24.31
N ARG A 77 7.12 -11.42 25.37
CA ARG A 77 8.57 -11.53 25.53
C ARG A 77 9.16 -12.49 24.50
N LYS A 78 8.59 -13.69 24.36
CA LYS A 78 9.10 -14.72 23.45
C LYS A 78 8.93 -14.32 22.00
N ASN A 79 7.85 -13.63 21.64
CA ASN A 79 7.64 -13.14 20.27
C ASN A 79 8.65 -12.04 19.92
N ALA A 80 8.90 -11.10 20.83
CA ALA A 80 9.93 -10.09 20.61
C ALA A 80 11.34 -10.70 20.48
N GLU A 81 11.66 -11.71 21.28
CA GLU A 81 12.93 -12.45 21.20
C GLU A 81 13.03 -13.25 19.87
N CYS A 82 11.94 -13.94 19.51
CA CYS A 82 11.87 -14.76 18.29
C CYS A 82 12.07 -13.93 17.02
N ILE A 83 11.32 -12.86 16.88
CA ILE A 83 11.43 -11.95 15.75
C ILE A 83 12.77 -11.22 15.78
N GLY A 84 13.20 -10.72 16.94
CA GLY A 84 14.45 -9.99 17.07
C GLY A 84 15.70 -10.77 16.65
N LYS A 85 15.68 -12.11 16.80
CA LYS A 85 16.76 -12.99 16.31
C LYS A 85 16.80 -13.15 14.79
N GLN A 86 15.66 -12.97 14.13
CA GLN A 86 15.51 -13.11 12.67
C GLN A 86 15.77 -11.78 11.94
N LEU A 87 15.64 -10.66 12.66
CA LEU A 87 15.94 -9.34 12.13
C LEU A 87 17.44 -9.12 12.09
N GLY A 88 17.97 -8.75 10.92
CA GLY A 88 19.38 -8.33 10.78
C GLY A 88 19.67 -6.93 11.36
N VAL A 89 18.66 -6.28 11.97
CA VAL A 89 18.75 -4.91 12.49
C VAL A 89 17.99 -4.76 13.81
N SER A 90 18.56 -4.00 14.74
CA SER A 90 17.93 -3.69 16.02
C SER A 90 17.06 -2.44 15.91
N PHE A 91 15.75 -2.58 16.10
CA PHE A 91 14.82 -1.45 16.06
C PHE A 91 14.96 -0.50 17.27
N ARG A 92 15.56 -0.97 18.36
CA ARG A 92 15.80 -0.12 19.57
C ARG A 92 16.85 0.98 19.34
N GLY A 93 17.62 0.89 18.26
CA GLY A 93 18.63 1.89 17.92
C GLY A 93 18.09 3.08 17.14
N TYR A 94 16.78 3.15 16.86
CA TYR A 94 16.14 4.22 16.12
C TYR A 94 15.34 5.13 17.04
N ASP A 95 15.43 6.42 16.79
CA ASP A 95 14.68 7.45 17.51
C ASP A 95 13.25 7.56 16.98
N GLU A 96 13.11 7.38 15.64
CA GLU A 96 11.83 7.40 14.94
C GLU A 96 11.73 6.19 14.00
N ILE A 97 10.57 5.51 14.05
CA ILE A 97 10.25 4.39 13.15
C ILE A 97 8.94 4.72 12.45
N TYR A 98 8.92 4.60 11.13
CA TYR A 98 7.77 4.85 10.28
C TYR A 98 7.29 3.54 9.67
N ILE A 99 6.01 3.25 9.83
CA ILE A 99 5.33 2.09 9.23
C ILE A 99 4.07 2.54 8.52
N PHE A 100 3.60 1.75 7.56
CA PHE A 100 2.38 2.03 6.80
C PHE A 100 1.22 1.11 7.18
N HIS A 101 1.52 -0.05 7.72
CA HIS A 101 0.55 -1.01 8.22
C HIS A 101 0.81 -1.32 9.68
N ASP A 102 -0.20 -1.23 10.53
CA ASP A 102 -0.12 -1.60 11.93
C ASP A 102 -0.83 -2.93 12.27
N ASP A 103 -1.16 -3.72 11.25
CA ASP A 103 -1.72 -5.07 11.32
C ASP A 103 -0.73 -6.18 10.88
N THR A 104 0.55 -5.89 10.89
CA THR A 104 1.62 -6.76 10.43
C THR A 104 2.49 -7.28 11.57
N TRP A 105 3.35 -8.27 11.27
CA TRP A 105 4.29 -8.83 12.24
C TRP A 105 5.25 -7.77 12.81
N PHE A 106 5.69 -6.80 12.01
CA PHE A 106 6.61 -5.77 12.51
C PHE A 106 5.91 -4.79 13.45
N ALA A 107 4.67 -4.41 13.21
CA ALA A 107 3.88 -3.63 14.15
C ALA A 107 3.65 -4.41 15.44
N HIS A 108 3.36 -5.70 15.34
CA HIS A 108 3.22 -6.58 16.49
C HIS A 108 4.54 -6.73 17.27
N TYR A 109 5.66 -6.85 16.56
CA TYR A 109 7.00 -6.85 17.18
C TYR A 109 7.27 -5.56 17.94
N LEU A 110 7.07 -4.39 17.33
CA LEU A 110 7.24 -3.08 17.97
C LEU A 110 6.44 -2.97 19.26
N LYS A 111 5.19 -3.41 19.23
CA LYS A 111 4.30 -3.48 20.38
C LYS A 111 4.80 -4.43 21.46
N CYS A 112 5.23 -5.65 21.12
CA CYS A 112 5.79 -6.62 22.05
C CYS A 112 7.11 -6.11 22.67
N ALA A 113 7.94 -5.46 21.88
CA ALA A 113 9.22 -4.89 22.31
C ALA A 113 9.09 -3.54 23.05
N LYS A 114 7.86 -2.98 23.13
CA LYS A 114 7.54 -1.66 23.71
C LYS A 114 8.28 -0.51 23.01
N ILE A 115 8.34 -0.57 21.69
CA ILE A 115 8.94 0.47 20.85
C ILE A 115 7.82 1.30 20.24
N THR A 116 7.92 2.62 20.33
CA THR A 116 6.98 3.55 19.71
C THR A 116 7.25 3.70 18.21
N TYR A 117 6.21 4.02 17.45
CA TYR A 117 6.30 4.20 16.00
C TYR A 117 5.33 5.27 15.50
N ASN A 118 5.59 5.75 14.31
CA ASN A 118 4.72 6.64 13.56
C ASN A 118 4.03 5.84 12.46
N LEU A 119 2.72 6.01 12.32
CA LEU A 119 1.93 5.36 11.28
C LEU A 119 1.71 6.35 10.14
N ILE A 120 2.07 5.97 8.93
CA ILE A 120 1.78 6.70 7.70
C ILE A 120 0.60 6.01 7.02
N GLU A 121 -0.31 6.77 6.45
CA GLU A 121 -1.47 6.24 5.73
C GLU A 121 -1.04 5.33 4.58
N ASP A 122 -1.58 4.10 4.59
CA ASP A 122 -1.23 3.01 3.67
C ASP A 122 -1.58 3.32 2.21
N ALA A 123 -2.81 3.78 2.00
CA ALA A 123 -3.31 4.17 0.68
C ALA A 123 -4.09 5.48 0.80
N LEU A 124 -4.21 6.18 -0.30
CA LEU A 124 -4.86 7.49 -0.34
C LEU A 124 -6.25 7.45 0.29
N ASP A 125 -6.48 8.30 1.27
CA ASP A 125 -7.75 8.42 2.00
C ASP A 125 -8.24 7.11 2.68
N SER A 126 -7.34 6.15 2.96
CA SER A 126 -7.69 4.88 3.60
C SER A 126 -8.35 5.08 4.98
N PHE A 127 -7.90 6.07 5.75
CA PHE A 127 -8.49 6.41 7.04
C PHE A 127 -9.92 6.96 6.93
N LYS A 128 -10.26 7.67 5.86
CA LYS A 128 -11.64 8.11 5.60
C LYS A 128 -12.55 6.94 5.26
N THR A 129 -12.04 5.99 4.49
CA THR A 129 -12.77 4.76 4.14
C THR A 129 -12.99 3.88 5.36
N ILE A 130 -11.94 3.68 6.18
CA ILE A 130 -12.01 2.89 7.41
C ILE A 130 -13.01 3.52 8.39
N SER A 131 -13.09 4.85 8.49
CA SER A 131 -14.04 5.55 9.37
C SER A 131 -15.50 5.24 9.04
N LYS A 132 -15.81 4.92 7.78
CA LYS A 132 -17.16 4.63 7.28
C LYS A 132 -17.49 3.13 7.24
N THR A 133 -16.53 2.24 7.54
CA THR A 133 -16.72 0.79 7.37
C THR A 133 -17.22 0.08 8.64
N ARG A 134 -17.69 -1.16 8.43
CA ARG A 134 -18.06 -2.12 9.51
C ARG A 134 -16.96 -2.30 10.55
N PHE A 135 -15.70 -2.08 10.19
CA PHE A 135 -14.55 -2.19 11.08
C PHE A 135 -14.58 -1.11 12.18
N ASN A 136 -14.91 0.13 11.82
CA ASN A 136 -15.10 1.21 12.79
C ASN A 136 -16.24 0.89 13.77
N TYR A 137 -17.35 0.32 13.25
CA TYR A 137 -18.46 -0.13 14.08
C TYR A 137 -18.02 -1.22 15.08
N MET A 138 -17.21 -2.20 14.67
CA MET A 138 -16.70 -3.24 15.56
C MET A 138 -15.75 -2.70 16.64
N LEU A 139 -14.90 -1.75 16.29
CA LEU A 139 -14.01 -1.07 17.24
C LEU A 139 -14.77 -0.23 18.26
N HIS A 140 -15.85 0.45 17.84
CA HIS A 140 -16.70 1.25 18.73
C HIS A 140 -17.55 0.40 19.68
N LYS A 141 -18.08 -0.73 19.19
CA LYS A 141 -18.96 -1.61 19.99
C LYS A 141 -18.23 -2.38 21.08
N SER A 142 -16.90 -2.50 21.00
CA SER A 142 -16.11 -3.33 21.92
C SER A 142 -15.11 -2.55 22.77
N GLY A 143 -15.52 -1.42 23.36
CA GLY A 143 -14.65 -0.58 24.18
C GLY A 143 -13.85 -1.34 25.25
N ILE A 144 -14.50 -2.29 25.95
CA ILE A 144 -13.84 -3.14 26.97
C ILE A 144 -12.86 -4.12 26.28
N LYS A 145 -13.25 -4.76 25.17
CA LYS A 145 -12.36 -5.68 24.45
C LYS A 145 -11.14 -4.95 23.88
N TRP A 146 -11.32 -3.76 23.36
CA TRP A 146 -10.22 -2.93 22.91
C TRP A 146 -9.31 -2.54 24.06
N TRP A 147 -9.87 -2.08 25.17
CA TRP A 147 -9.10 -1.72 26.37
C TRP A 147 -8.27 -2.90 26.88
N VAL A 148 -8.86 -4.09 26.99
CA VAL A 148 -8.16 -5.33 27.38
C VAL A 148 -7.04 -5.64 26.40
N LYS A 149 -7.30 -5.64 25.09
CA LYS A 149 -6.28 -5.92 24.07
C LYS A 149 -5.12 -4.93 24.15
N ASN A 150 -5.43 -3.64 24.26
CA ASN A 150 -4.41 -2.59 24.27
C ASN A 150 -3.60 -2.59 25.58
N THR A 151 -4.26 -2.81 26.72
CA THR A 151 -3.60 -2.86 28.05
C THR A 151 -2.70 -4.07 28.17
N PHE A 152 -3.19 -5.23 27.79
CA PHE A 152 -2.45 -6.50 27.86
C PHE A 152 -1.67 -6.81 26.58
N ARG A 153 -1.71 -5.94 25.57
CA ARG A 153 -1.03 -6.11 24.27
C ARG A 153 -1.40 -7.40 23.55
N ILE A 154 -2.65 -7.82 23.67
CA ILE A 154 -3.15 -9.08 23.11
C ILE A 154 -3.64 -8.87 21.70
N GLY A 155 -3.04 -9.55 20.71
CA GLY A 155 -3.39 -9.48 19.30
C GLY A 155 -3.11 -8.11 18.67
N TYR A 156 -3.59 -7.93 17.45
CA TYR A 156 -3.39 -6.69 16.71
C TYR A 156 -4.42 -5.62 17.13
N VAL A 157 -3.95 -4.39 17.25
CA VAL A 157 -4.76 -3.17 17.38
C VAL A 157 -4.34 -2.28 16.23
N PHE A 158 -5.28 -1.98 15.33
CA PHE A 158 -5.03 -1.36 14.03
C PHE A 158 -5.37 0.12 14.00
N CYS A 159 -5.04 0.76 12.89
CA CYS A 159 -5.42 2.13 12.53
C CYS A 159 -4.95 3.16 13.55
N GLY A 160 -3.74 3.02 14.04
CA GLY A 160 -3.14 3.95 14.99
C GLY A 160 -3.72 3.90 16.40
N TYR A 161 -4.60 2.95 16.72
CA TYR A 161 -5.18 2.84 18.07
C TYR A 161 -4.26 2.26 19.12
N ASP A 162 -3.15 1.66 18.70
CA ASP A 162 -2.18 1.12 19.64
C ASP A 162 -1.55 2.24 20.47
N ARG A 163 -1.32 1.98 21.76
CA ARG A 163 -0.69 2.94 22.66
C ARG A 163 0.76 3.28 22.28
N PHE A 164 1.41 2.44 21.48
CA PHE A 164 2.76 2.67 20.99
C PHE A 164 2.79 3.48 19.70
N THR A 165 1.65 3.74 19.06
CA THR A 165 1.56 4.70 17.95
C THR A 165 1.73 6.11 18.48
N LYS A 166 2.80 6.78 18.05
CA LYS A 166 3.17 8.14 18.47
C LYS A 166 2.41 9.19 17.67
N SER A 167 2.34 9.01 16.36
CA SER A 167 1.62 9.87 15.43
C SER A 167 0.97 9.06 14.32
N VAL A 168 0.01 9.69 13.65
CA VAL A 168 -0.64 9.16 12.44
C VAL A 168 -0.61 10.24 11.37
N GLU A 169 0.10 9.97 10.28
CA GLU A 169 0.16 10.85 9.12
C GLU A 169 -0.89 10.42 8.10
N VAL A 170 -1.73 11.36 7.70
CA VAL A 170 -2.83 11.15 6.74
C VAL A 170 -2.72 12.12 5.58
N ASN A 171 -3.29 11.76 4.43
CA ASN A 171 -3.36 12.62 3.27
C ASN A 171 -4.20 13.87 3.51
N CYS A 172 -5.31 13.73 4.23
CA CYS A 172 -6.19 14.83 4.60
C CYS A 172 -6.90 14.48 5.91
N ILE A 173 -6.91 15.40 6.87
CA ILE A 173 -7.56 15.22 8.17
C ILE A 173 -9.09 15.29 8.03
N ASP A 174 -9.59 16.12 7.12
CA ASP A 174 -11.02 16.24 6.88
C ASP A 174 -11.67 14.91 6.50
N GLY A 175 -12.71 14.52 7.22
CA GLY A 175 -13.40 13.25 7.03
C GLY A 175 -12.76 12.05 7.72
N VAL A 176 -11.69 12.25 8.50
CA VAL A 176 -11.17 11.23 9.42
C VAL A 176 -11.99 11.23 10.70
N GLU A 177 -13.07 10.47 10.73
CA GLU A 177 -14.01 10.43 11.86
C GLU A 177 -13.62 9.42 12.95
N ILE A 178 -12.34 9.17 13.15
CA ILE A 178 -11.87 8.17 14.10
C ILE A 178 -11.65 8.83 15.46
N LYS A 179 -12.69 8.87 16.29
CA LYS A 179 -12.68 9.52 17.63
C LYS A 179 -11.50 9.15 18.51
N ARG A 180 -10.97 7.92 18.39
CA ARG A 180 -9.84 7.43 19.20
C ARG A 180 -8.48 7.95 18.73
N LEU A 181 -8.39 8.51 17.53
CA LEU A 181 -7.19 9.20 17.07
C LEU A 181 -7.07 10.62 17.61
N ALA A 182 -8.13 11.19 18.18
CA ALA A 182 -8.10 12.55 18.74
C ALA A 182 -7.04 12.75 19.83
N GLY A 183 -6.62 11.68 20.53
CA GLY A 183 -5.51 11.70 21.47
C GLY A 183 -4.13 11.45 20.86
N LYS A 184 -4.03 11.22 19.54
CA LYS A 184 -2.78 11.02 18.79
C LYS A 184 -2.42 12.30 18.05
N LYS A 185 -1.13 12.50 17.80
CA LYS A 185 -0.68 13.56 16.92
C LYS A 185 -1.07 13.18 15.49
N LEU A 186 -2.17 13.74 14.97
CA LEU A 186 -2.52 13.68 13.55
C LEU A 186 -1.67 14.68 12.78
N ILE A 187 -1.08 14.22 11.68
CA ILE A 187 -0.27 15.03 10.78
C ILE A 187 -0.93 14.96 9.41
N GLU A 188 -1.32 16.11 8.86
CA GLU A 188 -1.75 16.20 7.48
C GLU A 188 -0.55 16.34 6.57
N ASN A 189 -0.45 15.50 5.57
CA ASN A 189 0.60 15.54 4.57
C ASN A 189 0.02 15.12 3.21
N PRO A 190 -0.53 16.08 2.43
CA PRO A 190 -1.18 15.81 1.17
C PRO A 190 -0.22 15.22 0.15
N ARG A 191 -0.50 14.01 -0.32
CA ARG A 191 0.36 13.29 -1.29
C ARG A 191 0.55 14.07 -2.58
N LYS A 192 -0.52 14.74 -3.05
CA LYS A 192 -0.45 15.60 -4.23
C LYS A 192 0.65 16.65 -4.07
N HIS A 193 0.70 17.33 -2.93
CA HIS A 193 1.69 18.37 -2.65
C HIS A 193 3.12 17.81 -2.65
N MET A 194 3.32 16.68 -1.96
CA MET A 194 4.61 16.00 -1.94
C MET A 194 5.13 15.67 -3.35
N PHE A 195 4.23 15.26 -4.25
CA PHE A 195 4.62 14.91 -5.62
C PHE A 195 4.83 16.13 -6.51
N GLU A 196 4.09 17.22 -6.31
CA GLU A 196 4.22 18.46 -7.08
C GLU A 196 5.51 19.22 -6.77
N GLU A 197 6.08 19.02 -5.59
CA GLU A 197 7.34 19.65 -5.16
C GLU A 197 8.59 18.94 -5.69
N LEU A 198 8.45 17.76 -6.32
CA LEU A 198 9.59 17.00 -6.82
C LEU A 198 10.31 17.72 -7.96
N SER A 199 11.60 17.90 -7.81
CA SER A 199 12.47 18.39 -8.87
C SER A 199 12.68 17.33 -9.97
N ARG A 200 13.19 17.76 -11.12
CA ARG A 200 13.50 16.85 -12.22
C ARG A 200 14.52 15.76 -11.84
N SER A 201 15.54 16.10 -11.08
CA SER A 201 16.56 15.13 -10.63
C SER A 201 16.00 14.08 -9.66
N GLU A 202 15.05 14.48 -8.80
CA GLU A 202 14.34 13.57 -7.91
C GLU A 202 13.43 12.63 -8.69
N LEU A 203 12.72 13.13 -9.71
CA LEU A 203 11.94 12.31 -10.63
C LEU A 203 12.82 11.31 -11.41
N GLU A 204 14.00 11.72 -11.87
CA GLU A 204 14.97 10.83 -12.52
C GLU A 204 15.44 9.74 -11.54
N THR A 205 15.69 10.09 -10.29
CA THR A 205 16.05 9.11 -9.23
C THR A 205 14.92 8.12 -8.98
N LEU A 206 13.67 8.61 -8.78
CA LEU A 206 12.51 7.73 -8.62
C LEU A 206 12.31 6.82 -9.85
N SER A 207 12.50 7.38 -11.04
CA SER A 207 12.46 6.64 -12.29
C SER A 207 13.44 5.45 -12.28
N SER A 208 14.69 5.68 -11.87
CA SER A 208 15.72 4.65 -11.79
C SER A 208 15.41 3.54 -10.77
N ILE A 209 14.69 3.87 -9.69
CA ILE A 209 14.30 2.92 -8.64
C ILE A 209 13.12 2.06 -9.08
N PHE A 210 12.07 2.70 -9.65
CA PHE A 210 10.76 2.07 -9.82
C PHE A 210 10.44 1.66 -11.25
N LEU A 211 11.03 2.32 -12.27
CA LEU A 211 10.72 2.02 -13.66
C LEU A 211 11.73 1.03 -14.25
N ARG A 212 11.23 -0.13 -14.71
CA ARG A 212 12.02 -1.10 -15.46
C ARG A 212 12.04 -0.76 -16.93
N GLU A 213 10.85 -0.61 -17.50
CA GLU A 213 10.60 -0.18 -18.86
C GLU A 213 9.30 0.63 -18.86
N ILE A 214 9.31 1.79 -19.50
CA ILE A 214 8.08 2.52 -19.74
C ILE A 214 7.68 2.22 -21.19
N PRO A 215 6.63 1.44 -21.42
CA PRO A 215 6.13 1.23 -22.76
C PRO A 215 5.83 2.56 -23.44
N GLY A 216 6.23 2.68 -24.70
CA GLY A 216 5.86 3.85 -25.50
C GLY A 216 4.37 3.80 -25.81
N PHE A 217 3.58 4.69 -25.26
CA PHE A 217 2.18 4.87 -25.67
C PHE A 217 1.86 6.35 -25.89
N ASN A 218 0.92 6.60 -26.77
CA ASN A 218 0.36 7.93 -26.97
C ASN A 218 -0.83 8.09 -26.04
N ASP A 219 -0.59 8.81 -24.93
CA ASP A 219 -1.51 9.01 -23.82
C ASP A 219 -2.87 9.58 -24.25
N ARG A 220 -2.91 10.57 -25.15
CA ARG A 220 -4.17 11.19 -25.58
C ARG A 220 -5.05 10.30 -26.46
N ASN A 221 -4.50 9.23 -27.02
CA ASN A 221 -5.23 8.26 -27.87
C ASN A 221 -5.34 6.90 -27.20
N SER A 222 -5.23 6.86 -25.88
CA SER A 222 -5.26 5.62 -25.11
C SER A 222 -6.28 5.64 -23.99
N VAL A 223 -6.80 4.47 -23.68
CA VAL A 223 -7.71 4.19 -22.57
C VAL A 223 -6.98 3.35 -21.55
N LEU A 224 -6.92 3.83 -20.31
CA LEU A 224 -6.35 3.11 -19.17
C LEU A 224 -7.42 2.23 -18.53
N LEU A 225 -7.19 0.93 -18.48
CA LEU A 225 -8.01 -0.03 -17.77
C LEU A 225 -7.29 -0.48 -16.50
N LEU A 226 -7.85 -0.18 -15.34
CA LEU A 226 -7.34 -0.65 -14.05
C LEU A 226 -8.06 -1.94 -13.65
N THR A 227 -7.31 -3.03 -13.48
CA THR A 227 -7.92 -4.29 -13.04
C THR A 227 -8.01 -4.38 -11.51
N GLN A 228 -8.81 -5.32 -11.05
CA GLN A 228 -8.99 -5.69 -9.63
C GLN A 228 -8.80 -7.19 -9.49
N PRO A 229 -8.25 -7.68 -8.37
CA PRO A 229 -8.04 -9.11 -8.11
C PRO A 229 -9.36 -9.77 -7.67
N LEU A 230 -10.38 -9.74 -8.54
CA LEU A 230 -11.75 -10.15 -8.20
C LEU A 230 -11.84 -11.63 -7.78
N PHE A 231 -11.04 -12.48 -8.40
CA PHE A 231 -11.00 -13.91 -8.07
C PHE A 231 -10.24 -14.16 -6.77
N GLU A 232 -9.09 -13.51 -6.58
CA GLU A 232 -8.28 -13.62 -5.38
C GLU A 232 -9.03 -13.09 -4.14
N ASP A 233 -9.88 -12.07 -4.33
CA ASP A 233 -10.71 -11.49 -3.27
C ASP A 233 -12.04 -12.27 -3.06
N GLY A 234 -12.26 -13.36 -3.82
CA GLY A 234 -13.47 -14.17 -3.73
C GLY A 234 -14.77 -13.47 -4.20
N ILE A 235 -14.62 -12.38 -4.97
CA ILE A 235 -15.75 -11.60 -5.49
C ILE A 235 -16.39 -12.32 -6.69
N VAL A 236 -15.58 -13.01 -7.49
CA VAL A 236 -16.02 -13.84 -8.60
C VAL A 236 -15.56 -15.30 -8.41
N ILE A 237 -16.27 -16.23 -9.07
CA ILE A 237 -16.11 -17.67 -8.86
C ILE A 237 -14.89 -18.27 -9.58
N SER A 238 -14.31 -17.57 -10.55
CA SER A 238 -13.15 -18.06 -11.30
C SER A 238 -12.42 -16.92 -12.01
N GLU A 239 -11.14 -17.17 -12.31
CA GLU A 239 -10.30 -16.31 -13.14
C GLU A 239 -10.91 -16.05 -14.54
N LYS A 240 -11.58 -17.08 -15.13
CA LYS A 240 -12.27 -16.93 -16.42
C LYS A 240 -13.37 -15.87 -16.37
N VAL A 241 -14.10 -15.79 -15.27
CA VAL A 241 -15.14 -14.75 -15.07
C VAL A 241 -14.49 -13.39 -14.93
N GLN A 242 -13.41 -13.26 -14.18
CA GLN A 242 -12.63 -12.02 -14.06
C GLN A 242 -12.16 -11.54 -15.45
N ILE A 243 -11.54 -12.41 -16.23
CA ILE A 243 -11.09 -12.12 -17.60
C ILE A 243 -12.26 -11.65 -18.48
N SER A 244 -13.40 -12.34 -18.40
CA SER A 244 -14.60 -11.98 -19.19
C SER A 244 -15.11 -10.57 -18.85
N ILE A 245 -15.06 -10.19 -17.56
CA ILE A 245 -15.45 -8.85 -17.13
C ILE A 245 -14.52 -7.80 -17.75
N PHE A 246 -13.21 -7.98 -17.63
CA PHE A 246 -12.26 -7.00 -18.17
C PHE A 246 -12.25 -6.95 -19.71
N LYS A 247 -12.52 -8.08 -20.39
CA LYS A 247 -12.75 -8.08 -21.84
C LYS A 247 -13.94 -7.20 -22.23
N LYS A 248 -15.09 -7.36 -21.58
CA LYS A 248 -16.27 -6.53 -21.84
C LYS A 248 -16.01 -5.04 -21.59
N LEU A 249 -15.27 -4.70 -20.53
CA LEU A 249 -14.91 -3.33 -20.26
C LEU A 249 -13.99 -2.76 -21.35
N ALA A 250 -13.00 -3.54 -21.78
CA ALA A 250 -12.10 -3.15 -22.86
C ALA A 250 -12.86 -2.95 -24.19
N GLU A 251 -13.73 -3.89 -24.56
CA GLU A 251 -14.58 -3.79 -25.76
C GLU A 251 -15.49 -2.56 -25.71
N LYS A 252 -16.09 -2.27 -24.56
CA LYS A 252 -17.02 -1.15 -24.39
C LYS A 252 -16.35 0.22 -24.46
N TYR A 253 -15.12 0.35 -23.93
CA TYR A 253 -14.51 1.66 -23.69
C TYR A 253 -13.24 1.94 -24.48
N ALA A 254 -12.57 0.90 -25.00
CA ALA A 254 -11.32 1.06 -25.73
C ALA A 254 -11.46 0.82 -27.25
N ASP A 255 -12.69 0.71 -27.77
CA ASP A 255 -12.89 0.56 -29.21
C ASP A 255 -12.35 1.78 -29.96
N GLY A 256 -11.45 1.53 -30.93
CA GLY A 256 -10.77 2.57 -31.73
C GLY A 256 -9.62 3.29 -30.96
N TYR A 257 -9.28 2.88 -29.74
CA TYR A 257 -8.21 3.46 -28.94
C TYR A 257 -7.17 2.42 -28.53
N LEU A 258 -5.95 2.88 -28.25
CA LEU A 258 -4.93 2.01 -27.66
C LEU A 258 -5.33 1.65 -26.22
N LEU A 259 -5.51 0.37 -25.99
CA LEU A 259 -5.76 -0.15 -24.61
C LEU A 259 -4.46 -0.22 -23.83
N VAL A 260 -4.44 0.42 -22.66
CA VAL A 260 -3.35 0.31 -21.69
C VAL A 260 -3.93 -0.33 -20.43
N ILE A 261 -3.40 -1.47 -20.03
CA ILE A 261 -3.87 -2.21 -18.86
C ILE A 261 -2.86 -2.05 -17.73
N LYS A 262 -3.33 -1.62 -16.57
CA LYS A 262 -2.54 -1.63 -15.33
C LYS A 262 -3.15 -2.64 -14.37
N PRO A 263 -2.57 -3.83 -14.27
CA PRO A 263 -3.04 -4.84 -13.32
C PRO A 263 -2.82 -4.40 -11.87
N HIS A 264 -3.74 -4.81 -10.99
CA HIS A 264 -3.57 -4.65 -9.56
C HIS A 264 -2.39 -5.52 -9.08
N PRO A 265 -1.56 -5.09 -8.11
CA PRO A 265 -0.41 -5.89 -7.63
C PRO A 265 -0.74 -7.31 -7.17
N ARG A 266 -1.93 -7.53 -6.60
CA ARG A 266 -2.42 -8.86 -6.16
C ARG A 266 -3.08 -9.69 -7.26
N ASP A 267 -3.34 -9.10 -8.43
CA ASP A 267 -3.93 -9.79 -9.58
C ASP A 267 -2.93 -10.81 -10.14
N ARG A 268 -3.36 -12.06 -10.32
CA ARG A 268 -2.53 -13.15 -10.83
C ARG A 268 -2.69 -13.40 -12.31
N VAL A 269 -3.70 -12.80 -12.94
CA VAL A 269 -3.96 -12.95 -14.37
C VAL A 269 -2.84 -12.34 -15.18
N ASP A 270 -2.31 -13.10 -16.14
CA ASP A 270 -1.45 -12.56 -17.19
C ASP A 270 -2.31 -12.01 -18.33
N TYR A 271 -2.37 -10.71 -18.42
CA TYR A 271 -3.18 -10.02 -19.44
C TYR A 271 -2.49 -9.92 -20.81
N CYS A 272 -1.18 -10.16 -20.94
CA CYS A 272 -0.46 -10.06 -22.21
C CYS A 272 -1.02 -11.00 -23.28
N PRO A 273 -1.23 -12.30 -23.05
CA PRO A 273 -1.81 -13.20 -24.04
C PRO A 273 -3.30 -12.97 -24.28
N ILE A 274 -4.00 -12.34 -23.33
CA ILE A 274 -5.44 -12.07 -23.42
C ILE A 274 -5.73 -10.86 -24.30
N PHE A 275 -4.87 -9.85 -24.25
CA PHE A 275 -4.96 -8.60 -25.00
C PHE A 275 -3.66 -8.34 -25.76
N PRO A 276 -3.40 -9.07 -26.86
CA PRO A 276 -2.09 -9.03 -27.53
C PRO A 276 -1.76 -7.68 -28.18
N GLN A 277 -2.74 -6.81 -28.36
CA GLN A 277 -2.55 -5.45 -28.90
C GLN A 277 -2.51 -4.38 -27.82
N ALA A 278 -2.76 -4.74 -26.56
CA ALA A 278 -2.72 -3.80 -25.44
C ALA A 278 -1.29 -3.64 -24.91
N ILE A 279 -1.03 -2.50 -24.32
CA ILE A 279 0.15 -2.29 -23.50
C ILE A 279 -0.21 -2.70 -22.08
N VAL A 280 0.43 -3.75 -21.56
CA VAL A 280 0.25 -4.18 -20.18
C VAL A 280 1.39 -3.62 -19.34
N ILE A 281 1.05 -2.73 -18.42
CA ILE A 281 1.99 -2.13 -17.46
C ILE A 281 2.33 -3.17 -16.40
N ASN A 282 3.60 -3.23 -16.00
CA ASN A 282 4.02 -4.09 -14.90
C ASN A 282 3.16 -3.80 -13.64
N LYS A 283 2.54 -4.86 -13.08
CA LYS A 283 1.63 -4.75 -11.94
C LYS A 283 2.29 -4.20 -10.68
N ASP A 284 3.59 -4.41 -10.51
CA ASP A 284 4.34 -4.00 -9.33
C ASP A 284 4.76 -2.52 -9.40
N MET A 285 4.68 -1.89 -10.57
CA MET A 285 5.02 -0.47 -10.75
C MET A 285 3.90 0.41 -10.18
N PRO A 286 4.19 1.36 -9.27
CA PRO A 286 3.19 2.35 -8.87
C PRO A 286 2.71 3.19 -10.05
N LEU A 287 1.39 3.35 -10.19
CA LEU A 287 0.81 4.13 -11.30
C LEU A 287 1.22 5.61 -11.21
N GLU A 288 1.37 6.11 -10.01
CA GLU A 288 1.77 7.47 -9.70
C GLU A 288 3.12 7.84 -10.36
N ILE A 289 4.08 6.90 -10.38
CA ILE A 289 5.38 7.11 -11.03
C ILE A 289 5.23 7.38 -12.53
N ILE A 290 4.31 6.68 -13.19
CA ILE A 290 4.08 6.86 -14.64
C ILE A 290 3.57 8.27 -14.91
N PHE A 291 2.60 8.73 -14.11
CA PHE A 291 2.06 10.08 -14.23
C PHE A 291 3.08 11.17 -13.92
N LEU A 292 3.93 10.93 -12.92
CA LEU A 292 4.97 11.87 -12.50
C LEU A 292 6.08 12.01 -13.56
N VAL A 293 6.60 10.88 -14.05
CA VAL A 293 7.77 10.87 -14.94
C VAL A 293 7.39 11.21 -16.38
N LYS A 294 6.28 10.68 -16.89
CA LYS A 294 5.84 10.94 -18.26
C LYS A 294 5.00 12.19 -18.42
N ASN A 295 4.51 12.75 -17.32
CA ASN A 295 3.52 13.83 -17.33
C ASN A 295 2.35 13.53 -18.30
N CYS A 296 1.93 12.27 -18.34
CA CYS A 296 0.92 11.78 -19.26
C CYS A 296 -0.50 11.93 -18.71
N SER A 297 -1.48 11.99 -19.61
CA SER A 297 -2.90 11.95 -19.30
C SER A 297 -3.60 11.06 -20.31
N PHE A 298 -4.42 10.15 -19.86
CA PHE A 298 -5.21 9.27 -20.73
C PHE A 298 -6.49 9.98 -21.19
N ARG A 299 -7.01 9.58 -22.36
CA ARG A 299 -8.34 10.01 -22.79
C ARG A 299 -9.42 9.56 -21.80
N SER A 300 -9.34 8.32 -21.36
CA SER A 300 -10.26 7.79 -20.35
C SER A 300 -9.54 6.81 -19.45
N ALA A 301 -9.96 6.74 -18.19
CA ALA A 301 -9.59 5.70 -17.26
C ALA A 301 -10.84 4.93 -16.83
N VAL A 302 -10.81 3.62 -16.97
CA VAL A 302 -11.90 2.71 -16.64
C VAL A 302 -11.53 1.93 -15.38
N LEU A 303 -12.37 2.04 -14.37
CA LEU A 303 -12.20 1.45 -13.05
C LEU A 303 -13.43 0.62 -12.69
N LEU A 304 -13.23 -0.39 -11.85
CA LEU A 304 -14.30 -1.23 -11.35
C LEU A 304 -14.39 -1.12 -9.82
N ASP A 305 -15.55 -0.69 -9.30
CA ASP A 305 -15.86 -0.62 -7.86
C ASP A 305 -14.74 -0.03 -6.97
N THR A 306 -13.99 0.93 -7.47
CA THR A 306 -12.90 1.55 -6.73
C THR A 306 -13.21 2.96 -6.27
N THR A 307 -12.68 3.32 -5.11
CA THR A 307 -12.75 4.69 -4.56
C THR A 307 -11.49 5.52 -4.84
N THR A 308 -10.43 4.88 -5.35
CA THR A 308 -9.12 5.51 -5.56
C THR A 308 -9.06 6.23 -6.91
N VAL A 309 -9.80 7.34 -7.03
CA VAL A 309 -9.95 8.06 -8.31
C VAL A 309 -9.04 9.29 -8.41
N ARG A 310 -8.57 9.82 -7.28
CA ARG A 310 -8.04 11.20 -7.20
C ARG A 310 -6.68 11.44 -7.86
N GLU A 311 -5.87 10.41 -8.06
CA GLU A 311 -4.52 10.54 -8.64
C GLU A 311 -4.46 10.13 -10.12
N ILE A 312 -5.58 9.69 -10.69
CA ILE A 312 -5.64 9.26 -12.09
C ILE A 312 -5.76 10.47 -12.98
N ARG A 313 -4.79 10.62 -13.89
CA ARG A 313 -4.79 11.67 -14.91
C ARG A 313 -5.46 11.15 -16.19
N ALA A 314 -6.74 11.45 -16.33
CA ALA A 314 -7.52 11.17 -17.52
C ALA A 314 -8.56 12.26 -17.74
N ASP A 315 -8.90 12.53 -19.04
CA ASP A 315 -9.94 13.50 -19.38
C ASP A 315 -11.31 13.02 -18.89
N ASN A 316 -11.54 11.70 -18.92
CA ASN A 316 -12.75 11.07 -18.41
C ASN A 316 -12.42 9.93 -17.46
N ILE A 317 -13.04 9.91 -16.28
CA ILE A 317 -12.94 8.81 -15.33
C ILE A 317 -14.28 8.08 -15.30
N ILE A 318 -14.25 6.80 -15.63
CA ILE A 318 -15.41 5.93 -15.74
C ILE A 318 -15.32 4.90 -14.63
N ILE A 319 -16.27 4.94 -13.70
CA ILE A 319 -16.37 3.94 -12.62
C ILE A 319 -17.54 3.04 -12.96
N GLU A 320 -17.23 1.80 -13.29
CA GLU A 320 -18.24 0.75 -13.48
C GLU A 320 -18.49 0.01 -12.18
N HIS A 321 -19.73 -0.46 -12.02
CA HIS A 321 -20.13 -1.26 -10.89
C HIS A 321 -20.32 -2.72 -11.30
N LEU A 322 -19.73 -3.63 -10.54
CA LEU A 322 -19.76 -5.06 -10.83
C LEU A 322 -21.18 -5.61 -10.95
N GLU A 323 -22.12 -5.08 -10.17
CA GLU A 323 -23.52 -5.46 -10.23
C GLU A 323 -24.12 -5.25 -11.62
N ASN A 324 -23.79 -4.12 -12.27
CA ASN A 324 -24.27 -3.81 -13.62
C ASN A 324 -23.69 -4.74 -14.67
N ILE A 325 -22.44 -5.19 -14.48
CA ILE A 325 -21.76 -6.09 -15.42
C ILE A 325 -22.26 -7.53 -15.24
N LYS A 326 -22.55 -7.98 -14.03
CA LYS A 326 -23.10 -9.33 -13.74
C LYS A 326 -24.48 -9.51 -14.40
N LEU A 327 -25.33 -8.49 -14.38
CA LEU A 327 -26.63 -8.54 -15.06
C LEU A 327 -26.51 -8.79 -16.58
N THR A 328 -25.45 -8.26 -17.21
CA THR A 328 -25.20 -8.49 -18.65
C THR A 328 -24.53 -9.85 -18.94
N LEU A 329 -23.92 -10.50 -17.95
CA LEU A 329 -23.33 -11.83 -18.10
C LEU A 329 -24.37 -12.97 -17.93
N THR A 330 -25.51 -12.69 -17.32
CA THR A 330 -26.59 -13.65 -17.05
C THR A 330 -27.74 -13.58 -18.04
N GLN A 331 -27.74 -12.62 -18.97
CA GLN A 331 -28.69 -12.58 -20.06
C GLN A 331 -28.16 -13.42 -21.23
N PRO A 332 -28.92 -14.43 -21.73
CA PRO A 332 -28.53 -15.30 -22.81
C PRO A 332 -28.42 -14.58 -24.15
#